data_9a025fcaa994212556cd9e7ffa1c9f19
#
_entry.id   9a025fcaa994212556cd9e7ffa1c9f19
#
_cell.length_a   1.000
_cell.length_b   1.000
_cell.length_c   1.000
_cell.angle_alpha   90.00
_cell.angle_beta   90.00
_cell.angle_gamma   90.00
#
_symmetry.space_group_name_H-M   'P 1'
#
loop_
_entity.id
_entity.type
_entity.pdbx_description
1 polymer ?
#
loop_
_entity_poly.entity_id
_entity_poly.type
_entity_poly.pdbx_seq_one_letter_code
_entity_poly.pdbx_strand_id
1 'polypeptide(L)'
;MIKYAAIPSPLFGYKQMFDAVELVDEAFAAGYFKNHLEEIDCAWIALDGDKVIGWAAVGDCMLRCIAVHPDYRGQGIGKRLTEERLKYLGDCEQVVSYAWVRPDGRCMSCKNLENFGFELAKELPEYYNNTRSNCKYCGSNCTCVARLYVKTQP
;
A
#
# COMPACT_ATOMS: atom_id res chain seq x y z
N MET A 1 -8.35 16.11 -14.90
CA MET A 1 -7.44 16.47 -13.80
C MET A 1 -7.65 15.51 -12.64
N ILE A 2 -6.59 14.91 -12.18
CA ILE A 2 -6.66 13.96 -11.05
C ILE A 2 -6.70 14.73 -9.74
N LYS A 3 -7.69 14.43 -8.91
CA LYS A 3 -7.84 15.01 -7.58
C LYS A 3 -7.43 14.01 -6.51
N TYR A 4 -6.91 14.51 -5.41
CA TYR A 4 -6.51 13.71 -4.25
C TYR A 4 -7.32 14.16 -3.03
N ALA A 5 -7.81 13.21 -2.27
CA ALA A 5 -8.59 13.48 -1.07
C ALA A 5 -8.14 12.59 0.09
N ALA A 6 -8.00 13.18 1.27
CA ALA A 6 -7.74 12.43 2.49
C ALA A 6 -9.04 11.87 3.06
N ILE A 7 -8.96 10.66 3.59
CA ILE A 7 -10.05 10.00 4.31
C ILE A 7 -9.55 9.78 5.74
N PRO A 8 -9.85 10.73 6.67
CA PRO A 8 -9.28 10.70 8.02
C PRO A 8 -9.88 9.61 8.92
N SER A 9 -10.98 9.00 8.51
CA SER A 9 -11.58 7.90 9.24
C SER A 9 -11.84 6.73 8.29
N PRO A 10 -11.39 5.52 8.63
CA PRO A 10 -11.61 4.35 7.78
C PRO A 10 -13.09 4.01 7.61
N LEU A 11 -13.96 4.49 8.49
CA LEU A 11 -15.41 4.28 8.39
C LEU A 11 -16.08 5.12 7.31
N PHE A 12 -15.56 6.30 7.00
CA PHE A 12 -16.19 7.22 6.06
C PHE A 12 -15.90 6.88 4.59
N GLY A 13 -14.77 6.34 4.30
CA GLY A 13 -14.35 6.03 2.94
C GLY A 13 -14.35 4.55 2.62
N TYR A 14 -14.94 3.71 3.48
CA TYR A 14 -14.84 2.26 3.35
C TYR A 14 -15.22 1.76 1.95
N LYS A 15 -16.38 2.18 1.45
CA LYS A 15 -16.82 1.77 0.12
C LYS A 15 -15.90 2.26 -0.98
N GLN A 16 -15.50 3.52 -0.94
CA GLN A 16 -14.58 4.11 -1.92
C GLN A 16 -13.20 3.46 -1.86
N MET A 17 -12.71 3.17 -0.67
CA MET A 17 -11.45 2.47 -0.47
C MET A 17 -11.54 1.04 -1.03
N PHE A 18 -12.61 0.33 -0.71
CA PHE A 18 -12.85 -1.01 -1.21
C PHE A 18 -12.93 -1.03 -2.73
N ASP A 19 -13.74 -0.15 -3.32
CA ASP A 19 -13.88 -0.01 -4.77
C ASP A 19 -12.53 0.27 -5.45
N ALA A 20 -11.70 1.12 -4.83
CA ALA A 20 -10.38 1.45 -5.35
C ALA A 20 -9.43 0.24 -5.38
N VAL A 21 -9.39 -0.51 -4.30
CA VAL A 21 -8.51 -1.68 -4.19
C VAL A 21 -9.06 -2.85 -5.01
N GLU A 22 -10.37 -3.02 -5.06
CA GLU A 22 -11.04 -4.03 -5.87
C GLU A 22 -10.75 -3.86 -7.37
N LEU A 23 -10.72 -2.63 -7.86
CA LEU A 23 -10.35 -2.34 -9.24
C LEU A 23 -8.93 -2.78 -9.60
N VAL A 24 -8.06 -2.91 -8.60
CA VAL A 24 -6.68 -3.33 -8.81
C VAL A 24 -6.50 -4.83 -8.60
N ASP A 25 -7.07 -5.36 -7.54
CA ASP A 25 -6.99 -6.78 -7.21
C ASP A 25 -8.09 -7.14 -6.21
N GLU A 26 -9.19 -7.70 -6.71
CA GLU A 26 -10.35 -8.10 -5.90
C GLU A 26 -9.98 -9.06 -4.77
N ALA A 27 -9.16 -10.05 -5.05
CA ALA A 27 -8.75 -11.03 -4.05
C ALA A 27 -7.86 -10.39 -2.97
N PHE A 28 -6.99 -9.48 -3.36
CA PHE A 28 -6.16 -8.72 -2.44
C PHE A 28 -7.00 -7.80 -1.56
N ALA A 29 -7.95 -7.08 -2.16
CA ALA A 29 -8.83 -6.18 -1.44
C ALA A 29 -9.62 -6.90 -0.35
N ALA A 30 -10.24 -8.02 -0.69
CA ALA A 30 -11.03 -8.83 0.24
C ALA A 30 -10.18 -9.31 1.43
N GLY A 31 -8.97 -9.80 1.17
CA GLY A 31 -8.06 -10.25 2.21
C GLY A 31 -7.53 -9.10 3.07
N TYR A 32 -7.15 -8.01 2.44
CA TYR A 32 -6.59 -6.85 3.13
C TYR A 32 -7.59 -6.20 4.07
N PHE A 33 -8.76 -5.83 3.58
CA PHE A 33 -9.76 -5.15 4.41
C PHE A 33 -10.31 -6.01 5.53
N LYS A 34 -10.51 -7.30 5.29
CA LYS A 34 -10.98 -8.21 6.32
C LYS A 34 -10.03 -8.29 7.51
N ASN A 35 -8.71 -8.22 7.27
CA ASN A 35 -7.70 -8.50 8.28
C ASN A 35 -6.99 -7.24 8.82
N HIS A 36 -7.04 -6.10 8.10
CA HIS A 36 -6.17 -4.96 8.38
C HIS A 36 -6.87 -3.61 8.50
N LEU A 37 -8.18 -3.55 8.32
CA LEU A 37 -8.91 -2.26 8.34
C LEU A 37 -8.72 -1.49 9.64
N GLU A 38 -8.70 -2.19 10.77
CA GLU A 38 -8.52 -1.58 12.10
C GLU A 38 -7.13 -0.98 12.31
N GLU A 39 -6.16 -1.34 11.48
CA GLU A 39 -4.78 -0.85 11.55
C GLU A 39 -4.57 0.44 10.75
N ILE A 40 -5.61 0.97 10.12
CA ILE A 40 -5.53 2.18 9.28
C ILE A 40 -5.93 3.41 10.10
N ASP A 41 -5.00 4.36 10.21
CA ASP A 41 -5.25 5.65 10.85
C ASP A 41 -5.78 6.68 9.87
N CYS A 42 -5.26 6.71 8.66
CA CYS A 42 -5.68 7.61 7.59
C CYS A 42 -5.45 6.98 6.23
N ALA A 43 -6.27 7.35 5.26
CA ALA A 43 -6.11 6.93 3.87
C ALA A 43 -6.29 8.11 2.92
N TRP A 44 -5.83 7.95 1.69
CA TRP A 44 -5.98 8.91 0.59
C TRP A 44 -6.48 8.19 -0.63
N ILE A 45 -7.32 8.87 -1.40
CA ILE A 45 -7.78 8.40 -2.71
C ILE A 45 -7.35 9.36 -3.80
N ALA A 46 -7.10 8.81 -4.98
CA ALA A 46 -6.94 9.56 -6.22
C ALA A 46 -8.18 9.36 -7.08
N LEU A 47 -8.72 10.46 -7.60
CA LEU A 47 -9.98 10.51 -8.34
C LEU A 47 -9.76 11.09 -9.73
N ASP A 48 -10.31 10.43 -10.74
CA ASP A 48 -10.52 11.00 -12.06
C ASP A 48 -12.03 11.20 -12.26
N GLY A 49 -12.49 12.45 -12.11
CA GLY A 49 -13.91 12.72 -11.94
C GLY A 49 -14.45 12.03 -10.67
N ASP A 50 -15.44 11.18 -10.83
CA ASP A 50 -16.04 10.40 -9.74
C ASP A 50 -15.43 9.00 -9.61
N LYS A 51 -14.51 8.64 -10.51
CA LYS A 51 -13.86 7.33 -10.52
C LYS A 51 -12.66 7.31 -9.57
N VAL A 52 -12.66 6.39 -8.64
CA VAL A 52 -11.48 6.13 -7.80
C VAL A 52 -10.47 5.33 -8.62
N ILE A 53 -9.27 5.89 -8.77
CA ILE A 53 -8.19 5.32 -9.59
C ILE A 53 -6.95 4.95 -8.78
N GLY A 54 -6.92 5.32 -7.51
CA GLY A 54 -5.83 4.95 -6.61
C GLY A 54 -6.21 5.19 -5.16
N TRP A 55 -5.54 4.46 -4.26
CA TRP A 55 -5.65 4.70 -2.83
C TRP A 55 -4.39 4.29 -2.11
N ALA A 56 -4.16 4.85 -0.94
CA ALA A 56 -3.05 4.49 -0.06
C ALA A 56 -3.42 4.77 1.38
N ALA A 57 -2.79 4.07 2.31
CA ALA A 57 -3.09 4.18 3.72
C ALA A 57 -1.85 4.21 4.60
N VAL A 58 -2.01 4.69 5.82
CA VAL A 58 -1.01 4.65 6.88
C VAL A 58 -1.63 4.15 8.18
N GLY A 59 -0.81 3.63 9.07
CA GLY A 59 -1.18 3.28 10.43
C GLY A 59 0.06 2.93 11.24
N ASP A 60 0.14 3.37 12.49
CA ASP A 60 1.26 3.09 13.40
C ASP A 60 2.65 3.43 12.83
N CYS A 61 2.82 4.64 12.29
CA CYS A 61 4.06 5.05 11.63
C CYS A 61 4.50 4.11 10.50
N MET A 62 3.56 3.47 9.85
CA MET A 62 3.79 2.53 8.77
C MET A 62 3.04 2.92 7.50
N LEU A 63 3.70 2.82 6.36
CA LEU A 63 3.02 2.84 5.08
C LEU A 63 2.30 1.51 4.92
N ARG A 64 0.98 1.57 4.91
CA ARG A 64 0.14 0.40 4.63
C ARG A 64 0.01 0.20 3.13
N CYS A 65 -1.02 -0.44 2.67
CA CYS A 65 -1.23 -0.74 1.25
C CYS A 65 -1.26 0.53 0.38
N ILE A 66 -0.84 0.38 -0.85
CA ILE A 66 -1.03 1.34 -1.94
C ILE A 66 -1.46 0.59 -3.18
N ALA A 67 -2.40 1.14 -3.93
CA ALA A 67 -2.86 0.58 -5.18
C ALA A 67 -3.18 1.69 -6.18
N VAL A 68 -2.83 1.48 -7.44
CA VAL A 68 -3.14 2.39 -8.55
C VAL A 68 -3.75 1.55 -9.68
N HIS A 69 -4.87 2.02 -10.20
CA HIS A 69 -5.55 1.38 -11.31
C HIS A 69 -4.58 1.17 -12.50
N PRO A 70 -4.55 -0.01 -13.12
CA PRO A 70 -3.57 -0.33 -14.16
C PRO A 70 -3.49 0.70 -15.29
N ASP A 71 -4.64 1.22 -15.74
CA ASP A 71 -4.70 2.19 -16.84
C ASP A 71 -4.12 3.57 -16.49
N TYR A 72 -3.90 3.82 -15.21
CA TYR A 72 -3.40 5.11 -14.69
C TYR A 72 -1.98 5.02 -14.15
N ARG A 73 -1.35 3.87 -14.26
CA ARG A 73 0.05 3.70 -13.80
C ARG A 73 1.03 4.48 -14.68
N GLY A 74 2.18 4.81 -14.11
CA GLY A 74 3.20 5.58 -14.81
C GLY A 74 2.91 7.08 -14.92
N GLN A 75 1.89 7.60 -14.23
CA GLN A 75 1.50 9.01 -14.25
C GLN A 75 1.82 9.75 -12.94
N GLY A 76 2.60 9.15 -12.05
CA GLY A 76 3.01 9.77 -10.81
C GLY A 76 1.99 9.69 -9.66
N ILE A 77 0.90 8.94 -9.81
CA ILE A 77 -0.14 8.84 -8.79
C ILE A 77 0.38 8.16 -7.53
N GLY A 78 1.09 7.05 -7.67
CA GLY A 78 1.71 6.35 -6.54
C GLY A 78 2.73 7.23 -5.81
N LYS A 79 3.51 8.00 -6.54
CA LYS A 79 4.45 8.98 -5.98
C LYS A 79 3.69 10.03 -5.16
N ARG A 80 2.66 10.63 -5.71
CA ARG A 80 1.86 11.64 -5.02
C ARG A 80 1.19 11.10 -3.75
N LEU A 81 0.60 9.92 -3.83
CA LEU A 81 0.00 9.27 -2.67
C LEU A 81 1.04 8.99 -1.57
N THR A 82 2.26 8.62 -1.95
CA THR A 82 3.35 8.39 -0.99
C THR A 82 3.82 9.70 -0.35
N GLU A 83 3.91 10.78 -1.11
CA GLU A 83 4.21 12.12 -0.58
C GLU A 83 3.21 12.55 0.49
N GLU A 84 1.92 12.38 0.23
CA GLU A 84 0.86 12.72 1.21
C GLU A 84 0.97 11.87 2.48
N ARG A 85 1.24 10.57 2.35
CA ARG A 85 1.44 9.68 3.48
C ARG A 85 2.65 10.08 4.34
N LEU A 86 3.77 10.37 3.72
CA LEU A 86 4.98 10.79 4.44
C LEU A 86 4.82 12.14 5.13
N LYS A 87 4.09 13.05 4.50
CA LYS A 87 3.74 14.33 5.12
C LYS A 87 2.89 14.14 6.38
N TYR A 88 1.90 13.26 6.31
CA TYR A 88 1.07 12.92 7.46
C TYR A 88 1.88 12.28 8.61
N LEU A 89 2.86 11.44 8.27
CA LEU A 89 3.73 10.75 9.23
C LEU A 89 4.95 11.57 9.65
N GLY A 90 4.93 12.89 9.45
CA GLY A 90 6.08 13.77 9.72
C GLY A 90 6.60 13.75 11.16
N ASP A 91 5.74 13.43 12.14
CA ASP A 91 6.11 13.33 13.55
C ASP A 91 6.71 11.96 13.95
N CYS A 92 6.67 10.99 13.05
CA CYS A 92 7.29 9.69 13.28
C CYS A 92 8.81 9.78 13.13
N GLU A 93 9.58 9.31 14.12
CA GLU A 93 11.04 9.23 14.00
C GLU A 93 11.46 8.25 12.91
N GLN A 94 10.73 7.16 12.81
CA GLN A 94 10.93 6.16 11.75
C GLN A 94 9.61 5.80 11.11
N VAL A 95 9.64 5.64 9.80
CA VAL A 95 8.52 5.11 9.01
C VAL A 95 8.93 3.77 8.43
N VAL A 96 8.05 2.79 8.56
CA VAL A 96 8.29 1.41 8.13
C VAL A 96 7.38 1.07 6.96
N SER A 97 7.86 0.25 6.04
CA SER A 97 7.05 -0.30 4.95
C SER A 97 7.48 -1.73 4.62
N TYR A 98 6.50 -2.60 4.45
CA TYR A 98 6.73 -3.96 3.97
C TYR A 98 6.44 -4.03 2.47
N ALA A 99 7.47 -4.19 1.68
CA ALA A 99 7.32 -4.35 0.23
C ALA A 99 7.10 -5.82 -0.13
N TRP A 100 6.13 -6.06 -0.99
CA TRP A 100 5.79 -7.40 -1.45
C TRP A 100 6.63 -7.76 -2.67
N VAL A 101 7.41 -8.82 -2.54
CA VAL A 101 8.23 -9.39 -3.61
C VAL A 101 7.58 -10.68 -4.10
N ARG A 102 7.25 -10.74 -5.38
CA ARG A 102 6.65 -11.90 -6.03
C ARG A 102 7.63 -13.05 -6.12
N PRO A 103 7.16 -14.29 -6.36
CA PRO A 103 8.05 -15.45 -6.53
C PRO A 103 9.08 -15.29 -7.64
N ASP A 104 8.78 -14.51 -8.69
CA ASP A 104 9.68 -14.19 -9.80
C ASP A 104 10.72 -13.10 -9.46
N GLY A 105 10.73 -12.61 -8.22
CA GLY A 105 11.61 -11.54 -7.75
C GLY A 105 11.13 -10.13 -8.04
N ARG A 106 10.02 -9.94 -8.70
CA ARG A 106 9.48 -8.61 -8.98
C ARG A 106 8.91 -7.95 -7.73
N CYS A 107 9.25 -6.68 -7.55
CA CYS A 107 8.76 -5.85 -6.47
C CYS A 107 8.28 -4.50 -7.04
N MET A 108 6.98 -4.27 -7.03
CA MET A 108 6.40 -3.06 -7.62
C MET A 108 6.69 -1.79 -6.81
N SER A 109 6.87 -1.91 -5.50
CA SER A 109 7.03 -0.78 -4.59
C SER A 109 8.48 -0.51 -4.17
N CYS A 110 9.39 -1.47 -4.35
CA CYS A 110 10.75 -1.35 -3.84
C CYS A 110 11.47 -0.11 -4.36
N LYS A 111 11.44 0.12 -5.67
CA LYS A 111 12.11 1.28 -6.26
C LYS A 111 11.49 2.60 -5.80
N ASN A 112 10.17 2.65 -5.67
CA ASN A 112 9.48 3.84 -5.17
C ASN A 112 9.91 4.15 -3.73
N LEU A 113 9.97 3.15 -2.86
CA LEU A 113 10.44 3.31 -1.49
C LEU A 113 11.89 3.81 -1.44
N GLU A 114 12.77 3.22 -2.23
CA GLU A 114 14.17 3.64 -2.32
C GLU A 114 14.30 5.10 -2.79
N ASN A 115 13.49 5.51 -3.78
CA ASN A 115 13.46 6.90 -4.27
C ASN A 115 13.00 7.90 -3.20
N PHE A 116 12.22 7.46 -2.21
CA PHE A 116 11.82 8.27 -1.07
C PHE A 116 12.79 8.20 0.12
N GLY A 117 13.91 7.54 -0.04
CA GLY A 117 14.95 7.46 0.97
C GLY A 117 14.77 6.33 1.98
N PHE A 118 13.91 5.36 1.70
CA PHE A 118 13.81 4.14 2.49
C PHE A 118 15.01 3.23 2.22
N GLU A 119 15.50 2.60 3.26
CA GLU A 119 16.59 1.64 3.20
C GLU A 119 16.08 0.24 3.54
N LEU A 120 16.57 -0.75 2.81
CA LEU A 120 16.26 -2.15 3.07
C LEU A 120 16.89 -2.57 4.40
N ALA A 121 16.08 -2.90 5.39
CA ALA A 121 16.53 -3.35 6.68
C ALA A 121 16.63 -4.89 6.76
N LYS A 122 15.67 -5.62 6.18
CA LYS A 122 15.63 -7.07 6.27
C LYS A 122 14.74 -7.67 5.18
N GLU A 123 15.12 -8.83 4.68
CA GLU A 123 14.24 -9.71 3.91
C GLU A 123 13.57 -10.73 4.84
N LEU A 124 12.29 -10.98 4.62
CA LEU A 124 11.46 -11.87 5.42
C LEU A 124 10.82 -12.91 4.48
N PRO A 125 11.53 -13.99 4.16
CA PRO A 125 11.07 -14.95 3.15
C PRO A 125 9.79 -15.70 3.52
N GLU A 126 9.49 -15.82 4.82
CA GLU A 126 8.31 -16.53 5.31
C GLU A 126 7.19 -15.63 5.82
N TYR A 127 7.30 -14.33 5.59
CA TYR A 127 6.36 -13.35 6.14
C TYR A 127 4.91 -13.60 5.73
N TYR A 128 4.69 -14.02 4.48
CA TYR A 128 3.35 -14.27 3.95
C TYR A 128 2.89 -15.72 4.11
N ASN A 129 3.71 -16.60 4.66
CA ASN A 129 3.28 -17.95 5.01
C ASN A 129 2.17 -17.85 6.08
N ASN A 130 1.07 -18.54 5.86
CA ASN A 130 -0.09 -18.54 6.76
C ASN A 130 -0.86 -17.21 6.87
N THR A 131 -0.42 -16.12 6.24
CA THR A 131 -1.12 -14.83 6.27
C THR A 131 -2.01 -14.60 5.05
N ARG A 132 -1.79 -15.35 3.97
CA ARG A 132 -2.57 -15.29 2.74
C ARG A 132 -3.10 -16.66 2.36
N SER A 133 -4.42 -16.81 2.41
CA SER A 133 -5.10 -18.04 1.99
C SER A 133 -5.21 -18.20 0.48
N ASN A 134 -5.19 -17.09 -0.28
CA ASN A 134 -5.27 -17.07 -1.75
C ASN A 134 -4.32 -16.03 -2.31
N CYS A 135 -3.07 -16.40 -2.48
CA CYS A 135 -2.12 -15.55 -3.18
C CYS A 135 -2.34 -15.67 -4.69
N LYS A 136 -2.42 -14.55 -5.37
CA LYS A 136 -2.58 -14.48 -6.84
C LYS A 136 -1.50 -15.25 -7.60
N TYR A 137 -0.27 -15.32 -7.03
CA TYR A 137 0.89 -15.94 -7.69
C TYR A 137 1.22 -17.33 -7.14
N CYS A 138 0.87 -17.63 -5.90
CA CYS A 138 1.28 -18.87 -5.21
C CYS A 138 0.12 -19.81 -4.87
N GLY A 139 -1.11 -19.33 -4.91
CA GLY A 139 -2.27 -20.10 -4.43
C GLY A 139 -2.31 -20.18 -2.89
N SER A 140 -2.54 -21.38 -2.34
CA SER A 140 -2.72 -21.58 -0.90
C SER A 140 -1.43 -21.54 -0.08
N ASN A 141 -0.29 -21.83 -0.71
CA ASN A 141 1.04 -21.83 -0.06
C ASN A 141 1.88 -20.68 -0.59
N CYS A 142 1.71 -19.50 0.00
CA CYS A 142 2.41 -18.31 -0.47
C CYS A 142 3.92 -18.38 -0.16
N THR A 143 4.74 -18.28 -1.20
CA THR A 143 6.20 -18.21 -1.14
C THR A 143 6.73 -16.79 -1.44
N CYS A 144 5.85 -15.80 -1.52
CA CYS A 144 6.25 -14.41 -1.69
C CYS A 144 7.09 -13.95 -0.50
N VAL A 145 8.01 -13.04 -0.76
CA VAL A 145 8.92 -12.48 0.24
C VAL A 145 8.45 -11.09 0.63
N ALA A 146 8.58 -10.72 1.88
CA ALA A 146 8.48 -9.32 2.30
C ALA A 146 9.87 -8.72 2.45
N ARG A 147 10.04 -7.49 1.98
CA ARG A 147 11.21 -6.67 2.28
C ARG A 147 10.80 -5.56 3.24
N LEU A 148 11.43 -5.54 4.40
CA LEU A 148 11.22 -4.48 5.38
C LEU A 148 12.10 -3.29 5.03
N TYR A 149 11.45 -2.18 4.68
CA TYR A 149 12.10 -0.90 4.43
C TYR A 149 11.86 0.05 5.59
N VAL A 150 12.87 0.82 5.93
CA VAL A 150 12.82 1.80 7.02
C VAL A 150 13.33 3.14 6.53
N LYS A 151 12.63 4.21 6.88
CA LYS A 151 13.06 5.58 6.67
C LYS A 151 13.14 6.29 8.01
N THR A 152 14.33 6.78 8.36
CA THR A 152 14.52 7.66 9.51
C THR A 152 14.24 9.09 9.06
N GLN A 153 13.35 9.77 9.78
CA GLN A 153 13.00 11.16 9.49
C GLN A 153 13.77 12.10 10.39
N PRO A 154 14.13 13.28 9.88
CA PRO A 154 14.84 14.30 10.69
C PRO A 154 13.99 14.87 11.83
#